data_6a080d4dcca1a19e1b80044dbfd367e3
#
_entry.id   6a080d4dcca1a19e1b80044dbfd367e3
#
_cell.length_a   1.000
_cell.length_b   1.000
_cell.length_c   1.000
_cell.angle_alpha   90.00
_cell.angle_beta   90.00
_cell.angle_gamma   90.00
#
_symmetry.space_group_name_H-M   'P 1'
#
loop_
_entity.id
_entity.type
_entity.pdbx_description
1 polymer ?
#
loop_
_entity_poly.entity_id
_entity_poly.type
_entity_poly.pdbx_seq_one_letter_code
_entity_poly.pdbx_strand_id
1 'polypeptide(L)'
;KIVILSDILQSGMESGELYSKVAEMVNSRKPQLFIGVGKEIGKNSNYFKISSKFFNTTEELIESGELNGISGDTVLLKGARKFGFERIYDLLTKKVHETTLNVNLGAIVENLNHYRSFMKHETKIVCMVKASAYGSGALEVSRTLQEHGVDYLAVAVADEGVALRNAGITANIMVMNPEMTAFRTMLQYNLEPEIYSFRILDAMIREAKREGVTHYPIHVKIDSGMHRLGFLPGEIDELISRLKAQNAVVPRSVFSHFVGSDGEMFNDF
;
A
#
# COMPACT_ATOMS: atom_id res chain seq x y z
N LYS A 1 -35.64 5.06 -13.96
CA LYS A 1 -34.40 4.35 -14.35
C LYS A 1 -33.57 5.26 -15.24
N ILE A 2 -32.30 5.40 -14.95
CA ILE A 2 -31.34 6.24 -15.66
C ILE A 2 -30.19 5.38 -16.15
N VAL A 3 -29.65 5.68 -17.33
CA VAL A 3 -28.47 5.00 -17.87
C VAL A 3 -27.41 6.04 -18.15
N ILE A 4 -26.22 5.85 -17.59
CA ILE A 4 -25.02 6.67 -17.83
C ILE A 4 -23.96 5.77 -18.46
N LEU A 5 -23.56 6.07 -19.68
CA LEU A 5 -22.65 5.25 -20.48
C LEU A 5 -21.48 6.11 -21.02
N SER A 6 -20.25 5.63 -20.87
CA SER A 6 -19.10 6.28 -21.53
C SER A 6 -18.91 5.79 -22.97
N ASP A 7 -17.95 6.39 -23.69
CA ASP A 7 -17.43 5.78 -24.91
C ASP A 7 -17.03 4.33 -24.68
N ILE A 8 -17.40 3.46 -25.61
CA ILE A 8 -17.00 2.05 -25.64
C ILE A 8 -15.67 1.95 -26.41
N LEU A 9 -14.65 1.47 -25.73
CA LEU A 9 -13.31 1.34 -26.28
C LEU A 9 -13.04 -0.08 -26.75
N GLN A 10 -12.18 -0.21 -27.76
CA GLN A 10 -11.69 -1.51 -28.25
C GLN A 10 -12.80 -2.49 -28.69
N SER A 11 -13.88 -1.99 -29.23
CA SER A 11 -14.99 -2.83 -29.70
C SER A 11 -14.67 -3.63 -30.97
N GLY A 12 -13.67 -3.22 -31.75
CA GLY A 12 -13.39 -3.76 -33.07
C GLY A 12 -14.45 -3.39 -34.12
N MET A 13 -15.46 -2.59 -33.77
CA MET A 13 -16.54 -2.17 -34.64
C MET A 13 -16.35 -0.71 -35.08
N GLU A 14 -16.89 -0.38 -36.23
CA GLU A 14 -16.99 0.99 -36.71
C GLU A 14 -17.94 1.81 -35.83
N SER A 15 -17.59 3.08 -35.54
CA SER A 15 -18.26 3.89 -34.50
C SER A 15 -19.78 4.01 -34.75
N GLY A 16 -20.20 4.27 -35.98
CA GLY A 16 -21.61 4.41 -36.33
C GLY A 16 -22.40 3.11 -36.13
N GLU A 17 -21.83 1.96 -36.52
CA GLU A 17 -22.46 0.65 -36.37
C GLU A 17 -22.57 0.29 -34.89
N LEU A 18 -21.49 0.51 -34.09
CA LEU A 18 -21.47 0.27 -32.68
C LEU A 18 -22.59 1.03 -31.94
N TYR A 19 -22.63 2.36 -32.14
CA TYR A 19 -23.58 3.19 -31.39
C TYR A 19 -25.02 3.08 -31.94
N SER A 20 -25.24 2.65 -33.17
CA SER A 20 -26.56 2.26 -33.67
C SER A 20 -27.12 1.06 -32.86
N LYS A 21 -26.29 0.00 -32.65
CA LYS A 21 -26.68 -1.18 -31.87
C LYS A 21 -26.90 -0.84 -30.39
N VAL A 22 -26.02 0.00 -29.81
CA VAL A 22 -26.14 0.46 -28.43
C VAL A 22 -27.44 1.26 -28.24
N ALA A 23 -27.71 2.19 -29.17
CA ALA A 23 -28.90 2.99 -29.10
C ALA A 23 -30.20 2.15 -29.26
N GLU A 24 -30.20 1.14 -30.12
CA GLU A 24 -31.32 0.20 -30.25
C GLU A 24 -31.62 -0.48 -28.88
N MET A 25 -30.59 -1.00 -28.20
CA MET A 25 -30.77 -1.59 -26.88
C MET A 25 -31.26 -0.59 -25.83
N VAL A 26 -30.75 0.63 -25.83
CA VAL A 26 -31.14 1.68 -24.88
C VAL A 26 -32.57 2.15 -25.18
N ASN A 27 -32.89 2.44 -26.45
CA ASN A 27 -34.22 2.87 -26.87
C ASN A 27 -35.29 1.84 -26.57
N SER A 28 -35.02 0.53 -26.71
CA SER A 28 -35.96 -0.54 -26.40
C SER A 28 -36.27 -0.63 -24.91
N ARG A 29 -35.32 -0.28 -24.04
CA ARG A 29 -35.49 -0.32 -22.56
C ARG A 29 -36.16 0.94 -22.00
N LYS A 30 -36.27 2.00 -22.78
CA LYS A 30 -36.94 3.27 -22.45
C LYS A 30 -36.59 3.81 -21.06
N PRO A 31 -35.31 4.05 -20.75
CA PRO A 31 -34.95 4.73 -19.51
C PRO A 31 -35.54 6.16 -19.52
N GLN A 32 -35.78 6.71 -18.32
CA GLN A 32 -36.26 8.09 -18.16
C GLN A 32 -35.26 9.13 -18.68
N LEU A 33 -33.98 8.80 -18.51
CA LEU A 33 -32.86 9.63 -18.96
C LEU A 33 -31.69 8.73 -19.39
N PHE A 34 -31.08 9.09 -20.50
CA PHE A 34 -29.80 8.56 -20.94
C PHE A 34 -28.75 9.66 -20.92
N ILE A 35 -27.58 9.38 -20.34
CA ILE A 35 -26.43 10.29 -20.34
C ILE A 35 -25.26 9.60 -21.02
N GLY A 36 -24.79 10.16 -22.12
CA GLY A 36 -23.60 9.73 -22.84
C GLY A 36 -22.40 10.58 -22.45
N VAL A 37 -21.26 9.95 -22.14
CA VAL A 37 -20.01 10.65 -21.77
C VAL A 37 -18.89 10.21 -22.70
N GLY A 38 -18.42 11.11 -23.52
CA GLY A 38 -17.34 10.89 -24.48
C GLY A 38 -17.65 11.48 -25.85
N LYS A 39 -16.59 11.69 -26.62
CA LYS A 39 -16.70 12.33 -27.96
C LYS A 39 -17.37 11.43 -28.97
N GLU A 40 -17.11 10.12 -28.95
CA GLU A 40 -17.65 9.20 -29.93
C GLU A 40 -19.14 8.92 -29.71
N ILE A 41 -19.57 8.72 -28.48
CA ILE A 41 -20.99 8.56 -28.14
C ILE A 41 -21.75 9.86 -28.42
N GLY A 42 -21.15 11.02 -28.18
CA GLY A 42 -21.72 12.34 -28.51
C GLY A 42 -21.92 12.57 -29.99
N LYS A 43 -20.96 12.18 -30.85
CA LYS A 43 -21.10 12.27 -32.33
C LYS A 43 -22.27 11.43 -32.88
N ASN A 44 -22.61 10.36 -32.19
CA ASN A 44 -23.66 9.42 -32.56
C ASN A 44 -24.98 9.64 -31.81
N SER A 45 -25.16 10.79 -31.20
CA SER A 45 -26.33 11.15 -30.37
C SER A 45 -27.66 11.01 -31.07
N ASN A 46 -27.67 11.17 -32.40
CA ASN A 46 -28.85 11.09 -33.25
C ASN A 46 -29.55 9.69 -33.27
N TYR A 47 -28.83 8.63 -32.88
CA TYR A 47 -29.41 7.29 -32.77
C TYR A 47 -30.27 7.10 -31.50
N PHE A 48 -30.07 7.90 -30.48
CA PHE A 48 -30.81 7.82 -29.22
C PHE A 48 -32.11 8.60 -29.30
N LYS A 49 -33.25 7.89 -29.35
CA LYS A 49 -34.61 8.45 -29.55
C LYS A 49 -35.37 8.75 -28.27
N ILE A 50 -34.70 8.73 -27.15
CA ILE A 50 -35.23 8.98 -25.80
C ILE A 50 -34.67 10.29 -25.25
N SER A 51 -35.15 10.70 -24.05
CA SER A 51 -34.55 11.83 -23.36
C SER A 51 -33.07 11.54 -23.08
N SER A 52 -32.18 12.30 -23.69
CA SER A 52 -30.74 12.04 -23.64
C SER A 52 -29.93 13.34 -23.55
N LYS A 53 -28.82 13.27 -22.81
CA LYS A 53 -27.83 14.34 -22.67
C LYS A 53 -26.42 13.79 -22.93
N PHE A 54 -25.56 14.61 -23.53
CA PHE A 54 -24.22 14.18 -23.91
C PHE A 54 -23.18 15.19 -23.42
N PHE A 55 -22.07 14.65 -22.89
CA PHE A 55 -20.94 15.41 -22.39
C PHE A 55 -19.64 14.82 -22.94
N ASN A 56 -18.64 15.64 -23.19
CA ASN A 56 -17.37 15.12 -23.72
C ASN A 56 -16.53 14.43 -22.66
N THR A 57 -16.65 14.86 -21.41
CA THR A 57 -15.86 14.34 -20.28
C THR A 57 -16.73 14.13 -19.05
N THR A 58 -16.21 13.37 -18.10
CA THR A 58 -16.85 13.19 -16.78
C THR A 58 -16.90 14.48 -15.99
N GLU A 59 -15.89 15.33 -16.14
CA GLU A 59 -15.82 16.66 -15.53
C GLU A 59 -16.98 17.54 -15.99
N GLU A 60 -17.20 17.63 -17.31
CA GLU A 60 -18.34 18.38 -17.87
C GLU A 60 -19.68 17.91 -17.31
N LEU A 61 -19.88 16.60 -17.18
CA LEU A 61 -21.11 16.04 -16.59
C LEU A 61 -21.25 16.45 -15.11
N ILE A 62 -20.18 16.38 -14.33
CA ILE A 62 -20.21 16.74 -12.91
C ILE A 62 -20.48 18.24 -12.74
N GLU A 63 -19.81 19.09 -13.50
CA GLU A 63 -19.95 20.55 -13.46
C GLU A 63 -21.31 21.03 -13.96
N SER A 64 -21.96 20.27 -14.84
CA SER A 64 -23.29 20.62 -15.37
C SER A 64 -24.41 20.64 -14.31
N GLY A 65 -24.18 19.98 -13.17
CA GLY A 65 -25.19 19.84 -12.12
C GLY A 65 -26.31 18.81 -12.42
N GLU A 66 -26.27 18.13 -13.56
CA GLU A 66 -27.30 17.16 -13.97
C GLU A 66 -27.44 15.98 -12.99
N LEU A 67 -26.35 15.62 -12.30
CA LEU A 67 -26.36 14.56 -11.30
C LEU A 67 -27.14 14.94 -10.02
N ASN A 68 -27.27 16.22 -9.72
CA ASN A 68 -27.92 16.70 -8.49
C ASN A 68 -29.42 16.42 -8.46
N GLY A 69 -30.05 16.27 -9.63
CA GLY A 69 -31.48 15.94 -9.74
C GLY A 69 -31.79 14.45 -9.62
N ILE A 70 -30.78 13.59 -9.57
CA ILE A 70 -30.94 12.12 -9.52
C ILE A 70 -31.06 11.69 -8.05
N SER A 71 -32.28 11.35 -7.62
CA SER A 71 -32.54 10.89 -6.25
C SER A 71 -33.64 9.83 -6.22
N GLY A 72 -33.37 8.70 -5.58
CA GLY A 72 -34.33 7.59 -5.48
C GLY A 72 -34.47 6.75 -6.74
N ASP A 73 -33.62 6.98 -7.76
CA ASP A 73 -33.63 6.28 -9.03
C ASP A 73 -32.71 5.05 -9.05
N THR A 74 -33.07 4.10 -9.93
CA THR A 74 -32.14 3.04 -10.32
C THR A 74 -31.24 3.56 -11.44
N VAL A 75 -29.95 3.69 -11.19
CA VAL A 75 -28.97 4.17 -12.17
C VAL A 75 -28.09 3.01 -12.63
N LEU A 76 -28.05 2.78 -13.94
CA LEU A 76 -27.02 1.94 -14.56
C LEU A 76 -25.84 2.81 -14.95
N LEU A 77 -24.70 2.58 -14.29
CA LEU A 77 -23.45 3.29 -14.54
C LEU A 77 -22.45 2.34 -15.19
N LYS A 78 -22.05 2.61 -16.44
CA LYS A 78 -21.07 1.81 -17.18
C LYS A 78 -20.12 2.69 -17.96
N GLY A 79 -18.85 2.66 -17.55
CA GLY A 79 -17.80 3.47 -18.19
C GLY A 79 -16.48 2.70 -18.33
N ALA A 80 -15.73 3.03 -19.38
CA ALA A 80 -14.35 2.59 -19.50
C ALA A 80 -13.49 3.31 -18.43
N ARG A 81 -12.44 2.65 -17.93
CA ARG A 81 -11.60 3.16 -16.81
C ARG A 81 -11.11 4.59 -16.99
N LYS A 82 -10.75 4.99 -18.21
CA LYS A 82 -10.27 6.35 -18.49
C LYS A 82 -11.27 7.47 -18.18
N PHE A 83 -12.57 7.15 -18.05
CA PHE A 83 -13.62 8.12 -17.76
C PHE A 83 -13.84 8.34 -16.26
N GLY A 84 -13.22 7.54 -15.36
CA GLY A 84 -13.28 7.75 -13.91
C GLY A 84 -14.70 7.80 -13.35
N PHE A 85 -15.58 6.86 -13.76
CA PHE A 85 -17.00 6.84 -13.39
C PHE A 85 -17.23 6.54 -11.89
N GLU A 86 -16.21 6.09 -11.16
CA GLU A 86 -16.21 6.03 -9.70
C GLU A 86 -16.56 7.39 -9.07
N ARG A 87 -16.14 8.51 -9.68
CA ARG A 87 -16.48 9.86 -9.21
C ARG A 87 -17.98 10.16 -9.32
N ILE A 88 -18.65 9.67 -10.38
CA ILE A 88 -20.09 9.76 -10.54
C ILE A 88 -20.80 8.89 -9.49
N TYR A 89 -20.29 7.67 -9.27
CA TYR A 89 -20.81 6.76 -8.26
C TYR A 89 -20.79 7.41 -6.87
N ASP A 90 -19.66 8.00 -6.48
CA ASP A 90 -19.51 8.66 -5.17
C ASP A 90 -20.48 9.85 -4.98
N LEU A 91 -20.78 10.59 -6.06
CA LEU A 91 -21.75 11.69 -6.02
C LEU A 91 -23.20 11.21 -5.95
N LEU A 92 -23.54 10.09 -6.60
CA LEU A 92 -24.90 9.54 -6.64
C LEU A 92 -25.25 8.69 -5.41
N THR A 93 -24.24 8.13 -4.73
CA THR A 93 -24.46 7.36 -3.50
C THR A 93 -24.58 8.29 -2.31
N LYS A 94 -25.79 8.38 -1.73
CA LYS A 94 -25.94 9.00 -0.41
C LYS A 94 -25.20 8.14 0.61
N LYS A 95 -24.07 8.59 1.10
CA LYS A 95 -23.42 7.99 2.27
C LYS A 95 -24.36 8.18 3.46
N VAL A 96 -25.07 7.11 3.82
CA VAL A 96 -25.99 7.12 4.98
C VAL A 96 -25.20 7.10 6.29
N HIS A 97 -24.01 6.51 6.26
CA HIS A 97 -23.04 6.51 7.35
C HIS A 97 -21.65 6.70 6.79
N GLU A 98 -20.92 7.65 7.32
CA GLU A 98 -19.51 7.85 7.06
C GLU A 98 -18.72 7.40 8.30
N THR A 99 -18.08 6.23 8.21
CA THR A 99 -17.11 5.82 9.23
C THR A 99 -15.77 6.46 8.86
N THR A 100 -15.29 7.37 9.69
CA THR A 100 -14.00 8.02 9.53
C THR A 100 -13.01 7.50 10.58
N LEU A 101 -11.79 7.21 10.15
CA LEU A 101 -10.65 6.98 11.02
C LEU A 101 -9.82 8.28 11.09
N ASN A 102 -9.82 8.93 12.25
CA ASN A 102 -9.00 10.10 12.49
C ASN A 102 -7.71 9.67 13.21
N VAL A 103 -6.56 9.86 12.55
CA VAL A 103 -5.24 9.57 13.12
C VAL A 103 -4.61 10.87 13.60
N ASN A 104 -4.33 10.98 14.90
CA ASN A 104 -3.65 12.13 15.47
C ASN A 104 -2.13 11.88 15.48
N LEU A 105 -1.42 12.47 14.54
CA LEU A 105 0.04 12.34 14.43
C LEU A 105 0.75 13.00 15.63
N GLY A 106 0.20 14.06 16.23
CA GLY A 106 0.72 14.66 17.45
C GLY A 106 0.72 13.67 18.62
N ALA A 107 -0.35 12.89 18.79
CA ALA A 107 -0.41 11.86 19.82
C ALA A 107 0.62 10.74 19.61
N ILE A 108 0.94 10.41 18.34
CA ILE A 108 2.04 9.46 18.03
C ILE A 108 3.38 10.02 18.51
N VAL A 109 3.63 11.31 18.30
CA VAL A 109 4.85 11.97 18.79
C VAL A 109 4.90 12.03 20.31
N GLU A 110 3.79 12.35 20.95
CA GLU A 110 3.69 12.34 22.42
C GLU A 110 4.01 10.95 22.99
N ASN A 111 3.46 9.88 22.38
CA ASN A 111 3.77 8.51 22.77
C ASN A 111 5.27 8.19 22.56
N LEU A 112 5.84 8.57 21.42
CA LEU A 112 7.27 8.37 21.16
C LEU A 112 8.13 9.04 22.24
N ASN A 113 7.83 10.31 22.58
CA ASN A 113 8.54 11.06 23.59
C ASN A 113 8.33 10.48 25.00
N HIS A 114 7.14 9.96 25.29
CA HIS A 114 6.85 9.27 26.52
C HIS A 114 7.77 8.04 26.69
N TYR A 115 7.86 7.17 25.69
CA TYR A 115 8.78 6.03 25.74
C TYR A 115 10.25 6.48 25.84
N ARG A 116 10.64 7.52 25.13
CA ARG A 116 12.00 8.09 25.24
C ARG A 116 12.36 8.51 26.65
N SER A 117 11.40 9.01 27.42
CA SER A 117 11.65 9.47 28.80
C SER A 117 12.08 8.35 29.76
N PHE A 118 11.83 7.08 29.42
CA PHE A 118 12.25 5.91 30.20
C PHE A 118 13.57 5.31 29.70
N MET A 119 14.10 5.78 28.59
CA MET A 119 15.29 5.22 27.96
C MET A 119 16.52 6.07 28.24
N LYS A 120 17.69 5.43 28.18
CA LYS A 120 18.95 6.14 28.19
C LYS A 120 19.11 6.89 26.87
N HIS A 121 19.84 8.01 26.90
CA HIS A 121 20.04 8.87 25.73
C HIS A 121 20.61 8.14 24.50
N GLU A 122 21.49 7.16 24.74
CA GLU A 122 22.14 6.35 23.70
C GLU A 122 21.27 5.21 23.15
N THR A 123 20.08 4.96 23.73
CA THR A 123 19.18 3.89 23.29
C THR A 123 18.55 4.24 21.94
N LYS A 124 18.70 3.35 20.97
CA LYS A 124 18.12 3.50 19.65
C LYS A 124 16.70 2.98 19.60
N ILE A 125 15.87 3.64 18.83
CA ILE A 125 14.45 3.33 18.68
C ILE A 125 14.17 2.81 17.28
N VAL A 126 13.53 1.65 17.20
CA VAL A 126 12.98 1.08 15.97
C VAL A 126 11.45 1.16 16.04
N CYS A 127 10.84 1.88 15.12
CA CYS A 127 9.38 2.02 15.05
C CYS A 127 8.78 1.11 13.98
N MET A 128 7.84 0.25 14.37
CA MET A 128 7.15 -0.64 13.44
C MET A 128 6.04 0.09 12.69
N VAL A 129 6.11 0.10 11.35
CA VAL A 129 5.13 0.76 10.45
C VAL A 129 4.54 -0.19 9.41
N LYS A 130 4.64 -1.50 9.65
CA LYS A 130 4.06 -2.54 8.77
C LYS A 130 2.54 -2.42 8.64
N ALA A 131 1.98 -3.06 7.62
CA ALA A 131 0.53 -3.09 7.36
C ALA A 131 -0.08 -1.67 7.35
N SER A 132 0.55 -0.75 6.57
CA SER A 132 0.15 0.66 6.51
C SER A 132 0.14 1.35 7.88
N ALA A 133 1.18 1.13 8.68
CA ALA A 133 1.26 1.56 10.10
C ALA A 133 0.02 1.10 10.88
N TYR A 134 -0.28 -0.20 10.78
CA TYR A 134 -1.48 -0.81 11.38
C TYR A 134 -2.80 -0.14 10.96
N GLY A 135 -2.86 0.32 9.71
CA GLY A 135 -4.03 1.02 9.16
C GLY A 135 -4.05 2.53 9.37
N SER A 136 -3.02 3.09 10.02
CA SER A 136 -2.95 4.53 10.35
C SER A 136 -2.34 5.40 9.25
N GLY A 137 -1.88 4.80 8.14
CA GLY A 137 -1.21 5.50 7.04
C GLY A 137 0.31 5.41 7.15
N ALA A 138 0.94 4.53 6.35
CA ALA A 138 2.37 4.26 6.47
C ALA A 138 3.23 5.48 6.17
N LEU A 139 2.85 6.29 5.17
CA LEU A 139 3.67 7.42 4.74
C LEU A 139 3.65 8.55 5.76
N GLU A 140 2.47 8.97 6.20
CA GLU A 140 2.28 10.06 7.14
C GLU A 140 2.94 9.74 8.48
N VAL A 141 2.70 8.54 9.00
CA VAL A 141 3.31 8.06 10.26
C VAL A 141 4.83 7.96 10.12
N SER A 142 5.34 7.36 9.01
CA SER A 142 6.79 7.22 8.80
C SER A 142 7.50 8.56 8.67
N ARG A 143 6.88 9.54 7.97
CA ARG A 143 7.43 10.89 7.84
C ARG A 143 7.50 11.58 9.21
N THR A 144 6.41 11.52 9.97
CA THR A 144 6.36 12.08 11.33
C THR A 144 7.43 11.47 12.23
N LEU A 145 7.56 10.14 12.24
CA LEU A 145 8.59 9.46 13.05
C LEU A 145 10.01 9.83 12.61
N GLN A 146 10.28 9.90 11.30
CA GLN A 146 11.58 10.33 10.76
C GLN A 146 11.91 11.76 11.17
N GLU A 147 10.97 12.70 11.05
CA GLU A 147 11.13 14.10 11.44
C GLU A 147 11.41 14.25 12.94
N HIS A 148 10.92 13.30 13.75
CA HIS A 148 11.19 13.26 15.19
C HIS A 148 12.37 12.35 15.56
N GLY A 149 13.23 12.01 14.59
CA GLY A 149 14.54 11.42 14.82
C GLY A 149 14.51 10.00 15.38
N VAL A 150 13.63 9.13 14.87
CA VAL A 150 13.75 7.68 15.13
C VAL A 150 14.95 7.11 14.37
N ASP A 151 15.63 6.14 14.96
CA ASP A 151 16.81 5.54 14.33
C ASP A 151 16.47 4.62 13.16
N TYR A 152 15.36 3.88 13.30
CA TYR A 152 14.88 2.90 12.34
C TYR A 152 13.37 2.92 12.22
N LEU A 153 12.90 2.65 11.01
CA LEU A 153 11.55 2.17 10.75
C LEU A 153 11.62 0.66 10.47
N ALA A 154 10.58 -0.09 10.80
CA ALA A 154 10.51 -1.49 10.47
C ALA A 154 9.20 -1.82 9.75
N VAL A 155 9.31 -2.58 8.66
CA VAL A 155 8.22 -3.03 7.79
C VAL A 155 8.15 -4.56 7.77
N ALA A 156 7.03 -5.13 7.33
CA ALA A 156 6.91 -6.58 7.24
C ALA A 156 7.67 -7.14 6.04
N VAL A 157 7.49 -6.57 4.86
CA VAL A 157 8.01 -7.06 3.57
C VAL A 157 8.73 -5.96 2.80
N ALA A 158 9.53 -6.35 1.81
CA ALA A 158 10.33 -5.41 1.02
C ALA A 158 9.48 -4.36 0.28
N ASP A 159 8.31 -4.74 -0.24
CA ASP A 159 7.44 -3.83 -1.01
C ASP A 159 6.96 -2.64 -0.18
N GLU A 160 6.69 -2.83 1.11
CA GLU A 160 6.36 -1.72 2.02
C GLU A 160 7.56 -0.75 2.15
N GLY A 161 8.77 -1.29 2.29
CA GLY A 161 10.00 -0.50 2.36
C GLY A 161 10.26 0.27 1.06
N VAL A 162 10.06 -0.35 -0.10
CA VAL A 162 10.17 0.28 -1.43
C VAL A 162 9.17 1.42 -1.57
N ALA A 163 7.93 1.21 -1.14
CA ALA A 163 6.90 2.26 -1.17
C ALA A 163 7.31 3.48 -0.32
N LEU A 164 7.86 3.26 0.88
CA LEU A 164 8.37 4.34 1.73
C LEU A 164 9.57 5.05 1.09
N ARG A 165 10.52 4.34 0.48
CA ARG A 165 11.65 4.94 -0.24
C ARG A 165 11.20 5.81 -1.40
N ASN A 166 10.26 5.31 -2.22
CA ASN A 166 9.70 6.05 -3.36
C ASN A 166 8.94 7.31 -2.90
N ALA A 167 8.41 7.31 -1.69
CA ALA A 167 7.74 8.46 -1.07
C ALA A 167 8.73 9.43 -0.36
N GLY A 168 10.05 9.20 -0.46
CA GLY A 168 11.08 10.09 0.06
C GLY A 168 11.51 9.82 1.51
N ILE A 169 11.16 8.69 2.11
CA ILE A 169 11.66 8.30 3.43
C ILE A 169 13.13 7.89 3.32
N THR A 170 14.00 8.55 4.08
CA THR A 170 15.46 8.35 4.11
C THR A 170 15.94 7.63 5.37
N ALA A 171 15.13 7.56 6.44
CA ALA A 171 15.45 6.80 7.66
C ALA A 171 15.84 5.35 7.33
N ASN A 172 16.66 4.71 8.17
CA ASN A 172 16.97 3.29 7.99
C ASN A 172 15.68 2.45 8.08
N ILE A 173 15.55 1.46 7.20
CA ILE A 173 14.36 0.59 7.15
C ILE A 173 14.78 -0.87 7.30
N MET A 174 14.26 -1.51 8.35
CA MET A 174 14.40 -2.95 8.60
C MET A 174 13.22 -3.69 7.98
N VAL A 175 13.49 -4.82 7.31
CA VAL A 175 12.47 -5.72 6.77
C VAL A 175 12.42 -6.98 7.63
N MET A 176 11.28 -7.20 8.31
CA MET A 176 11.11 -8.23 9.34
C MET A 176 10.85 -9.63 8.77
N ASN A 177 10.35 -9.73 7.55
CA ASN A 177 10.11 -11.01 6.87
C ASN A 177 10.61 -10.93 5.42
N PRO A 178 11.95 -10.92 5.23
CA PRO A 178 12.53 -10.79 3.90
C PRO A 178 12.34 -12.06 3.09
N GLU A 179 11.80 -11.93 1.89
CA GLU A 179 11.75 -13.00 0.91
C GLU A 179 13.05 -13.03 0.11
N MET A 180 13.58 -14.24 -0.14
CA MET A 180 14.85 -14.39 -0.88
C MET A 180 14.80 -13.81 -2.30
N THR A 181 13.62 -13.80 -2.92
CA THR A 181 13.37 -13.21 -4.25
C THR A 181 13.46 -11.68 -4.25
N ALA A 182 13.31 -11.05 -3.08
CA ALA A 182 13.35 -9.60 -2.92
C ALA A 182 14.75 -9.06 -2.53
N PHE A 183 15.76 -9.91 -2.29
CA PHE A 183 17.08 -9.45 -1.81
C PHE A 183 17.75 -8.45 -2.73
N ARG A 184 17.69 -8.66 -4.05
CA ARG A 184 18.22 -7.69 -5.01
C ARG A 184 17.53 -6.33 -4.87
N THR A 185 16.21 -6.31 -4.76
CA THR A 185 15.43 -5.09 -4.53
C THR A 185 15.81 -4.43 -3.21
N MET A 186 16.00 -5.22 -2.15
CA MET A 186 16.41 -4.70 -0.85
C MET A 186 17.79 -4.02 -0.93
N LEU A 187 18.77 -4.61 -1.64
CA LEU A 187 20.07 -3.99 -1.89
C LEU A 187 19.92 -2.66 -2.64
N GLN A 188 19.10 -2.62 -3.70
CA GLN A 188 18.87 -1.42 -4.52
C GLN A 188 18.23 -0.26 -3.75
N TYR A 189 17.33 -0.56 -2.82
CA TYR A 189 16.58 0.42 -2.03
C TYR A 189 17.15 0.65 -0.62
N ASN A 190 18.32 0.09 -0.29
CA ASN A 190 18.92 0.16 1.04
C ASN A 190 17.94 -0.25 2.16
N LEU A 191 17.38 -1.46 2.03
CA LEU A 191 16.47 -2.06 3.01
C LEU A 191 17.21 -3.17 3.75
N GLU A 192 17.32 -3.08 5.08
CA GLU A 192 18.12 -3.95 5.90
C GLU A 192 17.32 -5.20 6.35
N PRO A 193 17.70 -6.44 5.95
CA PRO A 193 16.90 -7.62 6.25
C PRO A 193 17.09 -8.15 7.68
N GLU A 194 16.00 -8.63 8.28
CA GLU A 194 16.03 -9.57 9.40
C GLU A 194 16.58 -10.92 8.92
N ILE A 195 17.54 -11.49 9.63
CA ILE A 195 18.12 -12.81 9.37
C ILE A 195 17.82 -13.73 10.54
N TYR A 196 17.00 -14.74 10.30
CA TYR A 196 16.48 -15.65 11.34
C TYR A 196 16.77 -17.13 11.08
N SER A 197 17.51 -17.45 10.01
CA SER A 197 17.92 -18.83 9.71
C SER A 197 19.15 -18.86 8.78
N PHE A 198 19.89 -19.97 8.77
CA PHE A 198 21.02 -20.16 7.87
C PHE A 198 20.64 -20.06 6.40
N ARG A 199 19.45 -20.57 6.04
CA ARG A 199 18.95 -20.51 4.66
C ARG A 199 18.85 -19.04 4.16
N ILE A 200 18.30 -18.17 4.99
CA ILE A 200 18.15 -16.73 4.68
C ILE A 200 19.52 -16.07 4.66
N LEU A 201 20.38 -16.36 5.64
CA LEU A 201 21.76 -15.84 5.71
C LEU A 201 22.55 -16.18 4.44
N ASP A 202 22.60 -17.47 4.08
CA ASP A 202 23.37 -17.95 2.94
C ASP A 202 22.83 -17.36 1.61
N ALA A 203 21.51 -17.22 1.50
CA ALA A 203 20.89 -16.60 0.32
C ALA A 203 21.24 -15.11 0.22
N MET A 204 21.21 -14.37 1.35
CA MET A 204 21.59 -12.95 1.37
C MET A 204 23.08 -12.74 1.06
N ILE A 205 23.96 -13.59 1.61
CA ILE A 205 25.40 -13.54 1.31
C ILE A 205 25.64 -13.78 -0.18
N ARG A 206 24.98 -14.78 -0.79
CA ARG A 206 25.10 -15.07 -2.23
C ARG A 206 24.64 -13.89 -3.07
N GLU A 207 23.51 -13.28 -2.73
CA GLU A 207 22.98 -12.14 -3.47
C GLU A 207 23.89 -10.90 -3.35
N ALA A 208 24.35 -10.58 -2.14
CA ALA A 208 25.27 -9.47 -1.92
C ALA A 208 26.57 -9.65 -2.71
N LYS A 209 27.14 -10.87 -2.73
CA LYS A 209 28.33 -11.20 -3.54
C LYS A 209 28.06 -11.07 -5.04
N ARG A 210 26.88 -11.49 -5.52
CA ARG A 210 26.48 -11.38 -6.92
C ARG A 210 26.39 -9.92 -7.38
N GLU A 211 25.86 -9.06 -6.53
CA GLU A 211 25.73 -7.62 -6.78
C GLU A 211 27.01 -6.82 -6.44
N GLY A 212 28.11 -7.51 -6.01
CA GLY A 212 29.38 -6.86 -5.65
C GLY A 212 29.34 -6.03 -4.37
N VAL A 213 28.34 -6.24 -3.52
CA VAL A 213 28.13 -5.50 -2.28
C VAL A 213 28.93 -6.16 -1.14
N THR A 214 29.58 -5.34 -0.32
CA THR A 214 30.30 -5.77 0.88
C THR A 214 29.80 -5.03 2.12
N HIS A 215 29.89 -5.68 3.27
CA HIS A 215 29.50 -5.13 4.58
C HIS A 215 28.04 -4.62 4.61
N TYR A 216 27.13 -5.27 3.87
CA TYR A 216 25.74 -4.89 3.89
C TYR A 216 25.12 -5.16 5.26
N PRO A 217 24.43 -4.19 5.87
CA PRO A 217 23.89 -4.34 7.21
C PRO A 217 22.73 -5.36 7.24
N ILE A 218 22.76 -6.23 8.24
CA ILE A 218 21.70 -7.19 8.53
C ILE A 218 21.34 -7.16 10.02
N HIS A 219 20.16 -7.62 10.36
CA HIS A 219 19.66 -7.71 11.74
C HIS A 219 19.42 -9.17 12.10
N VAL A 220 20.21 -9.69 13.04
CA VAL A 220 20.15 -11.09 13.45
C VAL A 220 19.06 -11.28 14.50
N LYS A 221 18.14 -12.22 14.26
CA LYS A 221 17.12 -12.57 15.23
C LYS A 221 17.47 -13.86 15.96
N ILE A 222 17.35 -13.81 17.28
CA ILE A 222 17.51 -14.94 18.18
C ILE A 222 16.14 -15.35 18.69
N ASP A 223 15.87 -16.65 18.71
CA ASP A 223 14.70 -17.20 19.39
C ASP A 223 15.01 -17.39 20.89
N SER A 224 14.46 -16.52 21.71
CA SER A 224 14.58 -16.59 23.17
C SER A 224 13.37 -17.21 23.86
N GLY A 225 12.47 -17.89 23.09
CA GLY A 225 11.35 -18.62 23.70
C GLY A 225 10.00 -18.43 23.00
N MET A 226 9.87 -17.52 22.05
CA MET A 226 8.63 -17.35 21.28
C MET A 226 8.41 -18.47 20.26
N HIS A 227 9.48 -19.14 19.81
CA HIS A 227 9.47 -20.29 18.90
C HIS A 227 8.75 -20.02 17.56
N ARG A 228 8.95 -18.82 17.02
CA ARG A 228 8.41 -18.44 15.72
C ARG A 228 9.49 -18.29 14.66
N LEU A 229 10.47 -17.41 14.89
CA LEU A 229 11.61 -17.14 14.02
C LEU A 229 12.82 -16.81 14.89
N GLY A 230 14.02 -17.15 14.43
CA GLY A 230 15.28 -16.83 15.10
C GLY A 230 16.20 -18.03 15.21
N PHE A 231 17.49 -17.77 15.42
CA PHE A 231 18.48 -18.80 15.70
C PHE A 231 18.32 -19.29 17.13
N LEU A 232 18.43 -20.60 17.31
CA LEU A 232 18.42 -21.22 18.64
C LEU A 232 19.79 -21.05 19.33
N PRO A 233 19.86 -21.14 20.66
CA PRO A 233 21.12 -21.02 21.41
C PRO A 233 22.23 -21.95 20.90
N GLY A 234 21.90 -23.19 20.52
CA GLY A 234 22.86 -24.17 19.99
C GLY A 234 23.39 -23.86 18.58
N GLU A 235 22.79 -22.87 17.87
CA GLU A 235 23.20 -22.47 16.51
C GLU A 235 24.13 -21.26 16.49
N ILE A 236 24.37 -20.64 17.65
CA ILE A 236 25.10 -19.36 17.74
C ILE A 236 26.54 -19.48 17.32
N ASP A 237 27.25 -20.54 17.71
CA ASP A 237 28.66 -20.73 17.35
C ASP A 237 28.83 -20.93 15.83
N GLU A 238 27.93 -21.67 15.20
CA GLU A 238 27.91 -21.82 13.74
C GLU A 238 27.57 -20.49 13.07
N LEU A 239 26.62 -19.75 13.57
CA LEU A 239 26.27 -18.42 13.05
C LEU A 239 27.47 -17.48 13.08
N ILE A 240 28.19 -17.40 14.22
CA ILE A 240 29.40 -16.57 14.38
C ILE A 240 30.47 -17.01 13.38
N SER A 241 30.68 -18.32 13.23
CA SER A 241 31.67 -18.86 12.29
C SER A 241 31.35 -18.46 10.85
N ARG A 242 30.09 -18.61 10.43
CA ARG A 242 29.67 -18.23 9.07
C ARG A 242 29.77 -16.73 8.81
N LEU A 243 29.41 -15.90 9.78
CA LEU A 243 29.53 -14.45 9.67
C LEU A 243 31.00 -14.00 9.56
N LYS A 244 31.92 -14.61 10.31
CA LYS A 244 33.35 -14.32 10.25
C LYS A 244 34.02 -14.80 8.96
N ALA A 245 33.50 -15.83 8.30
CA ALA A 245 34.07 -16.42 7.09
C ALA A 245 33.77 -15.61 5.79
N GLN A 246 33.12 -14.47 5.90
CA GLN A 246 32.71 -13.68 4.74
C GLN A 246 32.67 -12.16 5.08
N ASN A 247 32.62 -11.32 4.02
CA ASN A 247 32.57 -9.87 4.14
C ASN A 247 31.39 -9.22 3.38
N ALA A 248 30.49 -10.03 2.84
CA ALA A 248 29.35 -9.53 2.06
C ALA A 248 28.31 -8.83 2.95
N VAL A 249 28.06 -9.39 4.15
CA VAL A 249 27.10 -8.84 5.11
C VAL A 249 27.76 -8.64 6.48
N VAL A 250 27.21 -7.72 7.28
CA VAL A 250 27.64 -7.43 8.64
C VAL A 250 26.46 -7.28 9.58
N PRO A 251 26.45 -7.95 10.75
CA PRO A 251 25.42 -7.73 11.76
C PRO A 251 25.44 -6.30 12.29
N ARG A 252 24.35 -5.57 12.07
CA ARG A 252 24.12 -4.24 12.62
C ARG A 252 23.49 -4.31 14.01
N SER A 253 22.61 -5.28 14.22
CA SER A 253 22.01 -5.57 15.51
C SER A 253 21.73 -7.06 15.68
N VAL A 254 21.57 -7.45 16.95
CA VAL A 254 21.04 -8.74 17.37
C VAL A 254 19.84 -8.45 18.26
N PHE A 255 18.70 -9.09 18.02
CA PHE A 255 17.49 -8.85 18.77
C PHE A 255 16.65 -10.11 18.95
N SER A 256 15.70 -10.05 19.86
CA SER A 256 14.72 -11.10 20.12
C SER A 256 13.33 -10.50 20.23
N HIS A 257 12.34 -11.33 20.50
CA HIS A 257 10.95 -10.94 20.71
C HIS A 257 10.45 -11.49 22.05
N PHE A 258 9.92 -10.62 22.88
CA PHE A 258 9.31 -11.04 24.14
C PHE A 258 8.02 -11.81 23.90
N VAL A 259 7.80 -12.88 24.65
CA VAL A 259 6.65 -13.78 24.51
C VAL A 259 5.37 -13.11 24.97
N GLY A 260 5.43 -12.35 26.07
CA GLY A 260 4.28 -11.69 26.66
C GLY A 260 4.72 -10.56 27.58
N SER A 261 5.07 -9.41 26.98
CA SER A 261 5.54 -8.24 27.74
C SER A 261 4.45 -7.53 28.55
N ASP A 262 3.19 -7.96 28.40
CA ASP A 262 1.99 -7.45 29.05
C ASP A 262 1.46 -8.33 30.19
N GLY A 263 2.11 -9.47 30.46
CA GLY A 263 1.67 -10.44 31.46
C GLY A 263 2.75 -10.79 32.48
N GLU A 264 2.44 -10.70 33.78
CA GLU A 264 3.36 -11.04 34.90
C GLU A 264 3.84 -12.50 34.87
N MET A 265 3.06 -13.41 34.25
CA MET A 265 3.40 -14.84 34.16
C MET A 265 4.65 -15.11 33.30
N PHE A 266 5.18 -14.09 32.58
CA PHE A 266 6.37 -14.20 31.75
C PHE A 266 7.58 -13.44 32.31
N ASN A 267 7.55 -13.02 33.57
CA ASN A 267 8.63 -12.25 34.18
C ASN A 267 9.95 -13.03 34.33
N ASP A 268 9.89 -14.37 34.25
CA ASP A 268 11.07 -15.24 34.30
C ASP A 268 11.76 -15.45 32.96
N PHE A 269 11.28 -14.77 31.94
CA PHE A 269 11.75 -14.85 30.54
C PHE A 269 12.84 -13.81 30.20
#